data_d2cdfc3ab1f6e2938d2ff8f59043fffa
#
_entry.id   d2cdfc3ab1f6e2938d2ff8f59043fffa
#
_cell.length_a   1.000
_cell.length_b   1.000
_cell.length_c   1.000
_cell.angle_alpha   90.00
_cell.angle_beta   90.00
_cell.angle_gamma   90.00
#
_symmetry.space_group_name_H-M   'P 1'
#
loop_
_entity.id
_entity.type
_entity.pdbx_description
1 polymer ?
#
loop_
_entity_poly.entity_id
_entity_poly.type
_entity_poly.pdbx_seq_one_letter_code
_entity_poly.pdbx_strand_id
1 'polypeptide(L)'
;GYTLLGSKPFIGYTKKEFDRMKTKLAKRVKKLNGLDFYPIKKGTVVPFTDHLVVQALFGAKVQADLIASTEGLKELIRDLTAKAEIDGYVTMFGGRRVPIRHAHATLNSQLQGMGAEAMKHYLVFYHEEAKRQGLVHGHHFKQQACIYDEVDLIVRDDKLSPIADILKGTYAKVSDHLKMKCTYTGEVLIGGQKGHDNSWGGCH
;
A
#
# COMPACT_ATOMS: atom_id res chain seq x y z
N GLY A 1 5.37 18.08 15.24
CA GLY A 1 3.94 18.11 15.15
C GLY A 1 3.28 19.22 15.93
N TYR A 2 3.57 19.39 17.19
CA TYR A 2 2.89 20.43 17.94
C TYR A 2 3.31 21.84 17.53
N THR A 3 4.46 21.99 16.88
CA THR A 3 4.83 23.25 16.23
C THR A 3 3.86 23.66 15.14
N LEU A 4 3.13 22.72 14.61
CA LEU A 4 2.02 22.97 13.69
C LEU A 4 0.87 23.67 14.41
N LEU A 5 0.77 23.46 15.72
CA LEU A 5 -0.26 24.03 16.59
C LEU A 5 0.27 25.21 17.39
N GLY A 6 1.59 25.37 17.46
CA GLY A 6 2.25 26.26 18.38
C GLY A 6 2.66 27.62 17.82
N SER A 7 3.06 28.45 18.74
CA SER A 7 3.58 29.78 18.49
C SER A 7 5.03 29.82 18.00
N LYS A 8 5.73 28.67 17.98
CA LYS A 8 7.14 28.57 17.59
C LYS A 8 7.31 27.68 16.34
N PRO A 9 7.09 28.21 15.12
CA PRO A 9 7.08 27.46 13.89
C PRO A 9 8.43 26.84 13.50
N PHE A 10 9.51 27.20 14.20
CA PHE A 10 10.86 26.75 13.87
C PHE A 10 11.43 25.71 14.85
N ILE A 11 10.65 25.20 15.80
CA ILE A 11 11.18 24.18 16.71
C ILE A 11 11.66 22.95 15.94
N GLY A 12 12.93 22.63 16.09
CA GLY A 12 13.59 21.50 15.44
C GLY A 12 14.07 21.76 14.00
N TYR A 13 13.90 22.98 13.48
CA TYR A 13 14.38 23.36 12.14
C TYR A 13 15.18 24.66 12.21
N THR A 14 16.20 24.77 11.36
CA THR A 14 16.93 26.00 11.17
C THR A 14 16.17 26.98 10.25
N LYS A 15 16.41 28.26 10.39
CA LYS A 15 15.86 29.28 9.49
C LYS A 15 16.21 28.95 8.02
N LYS A 16 17.44 28.48 7.77
CA LYS A 16 17.91 28.11 6.43
C LYS A 16 17.08 26.96 5.81
N GLU A 17 16.76 25.94 6.60
CA GLU A 17 15.90 24.83 6.15
C GLU A 17 14.49 25.30 5.85
N PHE A 18 13.94 26.16 6.70
CA PHE A 18 12.63 26.76 6.49
C PHE A 18 12.58 27.58 5.21
N ASP A 19 13.51 28.49 4.99
CA ASP A 19 13.56 29.37 3.82
C ASP A 19 13.74 28.54 2.52
N ARG A 20 14.58 27.51 2.58
CA ARG A 20 14.76 26.58 1.46
C ARG A 20 13.46 25.82 1.12
N MET A 21 12.76 25.31 2.14
CA MET A 21 11.48 24.62 1.95
C MET A 21 10.39 25.57 1.47
N LYS A 22 10.35 26.80 2.02
CA LYS A 22 9.42 27.85 1.61
C LYS A 22 9.55 28.15 0.11
N THR A 23 10.78 28.31 -0.38
CA THR A 23 11.06 28.55 -1.80
C THR A 23 10.64 27.38 -2.69
N LYS A 24 10.96 26.15 -2.26
CA LYS A 24 10.59 24.93 -2.98
C LYS A 24 9.07 24.74 -3.05
N LEU A 25 8.39 24.97 -1.94
CA LEU A 25 6.95 24.79 -1.81
C LEU A 25 6.17 25.87 -2.56
N ALA A 26 6.64 27.11 -2.58
CA ALA A 26 6.01 28.20 -3.33
C ALA A 26 5.91 27.86 -4.82
N LYS A 27 6.99 27.33 -5.41
CA LYS A 27 7.00 26.87 -6.82
C LYS A 27 5.99 25.74 -7.06
N ARG A 28 5.89 24.78 -6.10
CA ARG A 28 4.97 23.66 -6.20
C ARG A 28 3.52 24.09 -6.06
N VAL A 29 3.19 24.93 -5.08
CA VAL A 29 1.83 25.47 -4.89
C VAL A 29 1.38 26.27 -6.09
N LYS A 30 2.26 27.11 -6.68
CA LYS A 30 1.96 27.83 -7.92
C LYS A 30 1.62 26.88 -9.09
N LYS A 31 2.31 25.73 -9.18
CA LYS A 31 2.04 24.71 -10.19
C LYS A 31 0.73 23.97 -9.93
N LEU A 32 0.37 23.73 -8.66
CA LEU A 32 -0.84 23.02 -8.27
C LEU A 32 -2.10 23.87 -8.44
N ASN A 33 -1.99 25.18 -8.21
CA ASN A 33 -3.11 26.10 -8.42
C ASN A 33 -3.50 26.10 -9.91
N GLY A 34 -4.77 25.80 -10.16
CA GLY A 34 -5.30 25.68 -11.52
C GLY A 34 -5.33 24.25 -12.08
N LEU A 35 -4.77 23.26 -11.36
CA LEU A 35 -4.96 21.86 -11.70
C LEU A 35 -6.26 21.34 -11.07
N ASP A 36 -6.93 20.45 -11.79
CA ASP A 36 -8.10 19.75 -11.31
C ASP A 36 -7.70 18.31 -10.93
N PHE A 37 -7.61 18.04 -9.64
CA PHE A 37 -7.32 16.71 -9.11
C PHE A 37 -7.91 16.56 -7.70
N TYR A 38 -8.26 15.35 -7.34
CA TYR A 38 -8.80 15.06 -6.01
C TYR A 38 -7.73 15.26 -4.92
N PRO A 39 -8.03 15.93 -3.77
CA PRO A 39 -9.31 16.57 -3.38
C PRO A 39 -9.44 18.03 -3.85
N ILE A 40 -8.55 18.54 -4.66
CA ILE A 40 -8.51 19.96 -5.09
C ILE A 40 -9.23 20.08 -6.44
N LYS A 41 -10.32 20.86 -6.47
CA LYS A 41 -11.07 21.16 -7.69
C LYS A 41 -10.39 22.30 -8.47
N LYS A 42 -10.54 22.27 -9.79
CA LYS A 42 -10.06 23.37 -10.66
C LYS A 42 -10.61 24.72 -10.18
N GLY A 43 -9.74 25.71 -10.07
CA GLY A 43 -10.08 27.04 -9.54
C GLY A 43 -9.94 27.17 -8.02
N THR A 44 -9.72 26.09 -7.27
CA THR A 44 -9.39 26.18 -5.85
C THR A 44 -7.94 26.69 -5.69
N VAL A 45 -7.77 27.73 -4.89
CA VAL A 45 -6.43 28.25 -4.57
C VAL A 45 -5.94 27.60 -3.28
N VAL A 46 -4.82 26.88 -3.35
CA VAL A 46 -4.12 26.36 -2.16
C VAL A 46 -3.44 27.53 -1.46
N PRO A 47 -3.79 27.85 -0.23
CA PRO A 47 -3.15 28.94 0.51
C PRO A 47 -1.69 28.60 0.80
N PHE A 48 -0.80 29.54 0.52
CA PHE A 48 0.60 29.42 0.85
C PHE A 48 0.88 30.11 2.17
N THR A 49 1.06 29.34 3.22
CA THR A 49 1.26 29.82 4.60
C THR A 49 2.54 29.26 5.20
N ASP A 50 3.08 29.91 6.22
CA ASP A 50 4.21 29.39 7.00
C ASP A 50 3.86 28.06 7.69
N HIS A 51 2.61 27.87 8.07
CA HIS A 51 2.11 26.61 8.59
C HIS A 51 2.26 25.47 7.57
N LEU A 52 1.94 25.70 6.30
CA LEU A 52 2.13 24.73 5.23
C LEU A 52 3.62 24.38 5.03
N VAL A 53 4.52 25.37 5.20
CA VAL A 53 5.97 25.13 5.13
C VAL A 53 6.44 24.24 6.29
N VAL A 54 5.95 24.48 7.49
CA VAL A 54 6.27 23.64 8.67
C VAL A 54 5.74 22.21 8.50
N GLN A 55 4.52 22.05 7.99
CA GLN A 55 3.96 20.71 7.65
C GLN A 55 4.84 19.98 6.64
N ALA A 56 5.29 20.68 5.60
CA ALA A 56 6.15 20.06 4.58
C ALA A 56 7.53 19.67 5.12
N LEU A 57 8.10 20.47 6.02
CA LEU A 57 9.35 20.13 6.73
C LEU A 57 9.17 18.91 7.62
N PHE A 58 8.09 18.87 8.39
CA PHE A 58 7.78 17.74 9.25
C PHE A 58 7.61 16.45 8.43
N GLY A 59 6.82 16.50 7.34
CA GLY A 59 6.65 15.36 6.45
C GLY A 59 7.96 14.88 5.83
N ALA A 60 8.82 15.80 5.40
CA ALA A 60 10.14 15.48 4.88
C ALA A 60 11.05 14.82 5.92
N LYS A 61 10.98 15.30 7.19
CA LYS A 61 11.72 14.69 8.31
C LYS A 61 11.22 13.28 8.60
N VAL A 62 9.92 13.07 8.72
CA VAL A 62 9.32 11.74 8.95
C VAL A 62 9.73 10.76 7.86
N GLN A 63 9.69 11.20 6.59
CA GLN A 63 10.13 10.37 5.47
C GLN A 63 11.63 10.02 5.58
N ALA A 64 12.48 11.00 5.93
CA ALA A 64 13.91 10.75 6.08
C ALA A 64 14.21 9.80 7.24
N ASP A 65 13.53 9.99 8.38
CA ASP A 65 13.67 9.14 9.57
C ASP A 65 13.20 7.71 9.28
N LEU A 66 12.10 7.52 8.56
CA LEU A 66 11.62 6.20 8.11
C LEU A 66 12.65 5.49 7.22
N ILE A 67 13.19 6.21 6.23
CA ILE A 67 14.22 5.65 5.34
C ILE A 67 15.48 5.27 6.11
N ALA A 68 15.89 6.10 7.09
CA ALA A 68 17.07 5.86 7.89
C ALA A 68 16.90 4.73 8.90
N SER A 69 15.69 4.56 9.47
CA SER A 69 15.39 3.51 10.46
C SER A 69 15.09 2.13 9.84
N THR A 70 14.80 2.09 8.54
CA THR A 70 14.52 0.83 7.84
C THR A 70 15.77 0.37 7.11
N GLU A 71 16.38 -0.71 7.63
CA GLU A 71 17.60 -1.27 7.07
C GLU A 71 17.42 -1.67 5.59
N GLY A 72 18.36 -1.26 4.75
CA GLY A 72 18.34 -1.55 3.30
C GLY A 72 17.36 -0.74 2.46
N LEU A 73 16.43 0.02 3.05
CA LEU A 73 15.41 0.77 2.30
C LEU A 73 16.03 1.85 1.40
N LYS A 74 17.05 2.55 1.90
CA LYS A 74 17.74 3.60 1.14
C LYS A 74 18.44 3.02 -0.10
N GLU A 75 19.13 1.90 0.07
CA GLU A 75 19.83 1.16 -0.98
C GLU A 75 18.81 0.63 -2.00
N LEU A 76 17.73 0.03 -1.55
CA LEU A 76 16.64 -0.45 -2.40
C LEU A 76 16.06 0.66 -3.27
N ILE A 77 15.75 1.82 -2.69
CA ILE A 77 15.22 2.98 -3.44
C ILE A 77 16.21 3.41 -4.51
N ARG A 78 17.49 3.54 -4.16
CA ARG A 78 18.55 3.94 -5.09
C ARG A 78 18.68 2.97 -6.25
N ASP A 79 18.78 1.66 -5.95
CA ASP A 79 19.04 0.63 -6.94
C ASP A 79 17.84 0.42 -7.87
N LEU A 80 16.62 0.42 -7.32
CA LEU A 80 15.40 0.38 -8.14
C LEU A 80 15.26 1.60 -9.04
N THR A 81 15.58 2.79 -8.51
CA THR A 81 15.50 4.04 -9.30
C THR A 81 16.51 4.03 -10.44
N ALA A 82 17.77 3.69 -10.14
CA ALA A 82 18.81 3.62 -11.16
C ALA A 82 18.48 2.58 -12.24
N LYS A 83 17.99 1.40 -11.83
CA LYS A 83 17.57 0.38 -12.79
C LYS A 83 16.39 0.83 -13.65
N ALA A 84 15.40 1.47 -13.05
CA ALA A 84 14.23 1.96 -13.78
C ALA A 84 14.56 3.11 -14.75
N GLU A 85 15.56 3.94 -14.45
CA GLU A 85 16.06 4.98 -15.34
C GLU A 85 16.75 4.39 -16.59
N ILE A 86 17.43 3.25 -16.44
CA ILE A 86 18.10 2.54 -17.54
C ILE A 86 17.10 1.72 -18.35
N ASP A 87 16.31 0.88 -17.67
CA ASP A 87 15.46 -0.13 -18.29
C ASP A 87 14.07 0.40 -18.67
N GLY A 88 13.60 1.47 -18.04
CA GLY A 88 12.25 2.01 -18.19
C GLY A 88 11.15 1.21 -17.48
N TYR A 89 11.51 0.15 -16.75
CA TYR A 89 10.55 -0.70 -16.04
C TYR A 89 11.14 -1.29 -14.75
N VAL A 90 10.25 -1.82 -13.91
CA VAL A 90 10.60 -2.70 -12.77
C VAL A 90 10.04 -4.11 -12.99
N THR A 91 10.72 -5.10 -12.42
CA THR A 91 10.36 -6.51 -12.57
C THR A 91 9.75 -7.04 -11.27
N MET A 92 8.61 -7.69 -11.36
CA MET A 92 7.88 -8.33 -10.25
C MET A 92 8.41 -9.74 -9.96
N PHE A 93 7.88 -10.41 -8.94
CA PHE A 93 8.28 -11.76 -8.52
C PHE A 93 8.25 -12.79 -9.66
N GLY A 94 7.17 -12.84 -10.45
CA GLY A 94 7.00 -13.75 -11.56
C GLY A 94 7.66 -13.30 -12.86
N GLY A 95 8.52 -12.28 -12.81
CA GLY A 95 9.22 -11.77 -14.00
C GLY A 95 8.41 -10.76 -14.84
N ARG A 96 7.18 -10.43 -14.43
CA ARG A 96 6.38 -9.41 -15.12
C ARG A 96 7.05 -8.04 -15.05
N ARG A 97 7.14 -7.36 -16.18
CA ARG A 97 7.70 -6.00 -16.30
C ARG A 97 6.59 -4.96 -16.21
N VAL A 98 6.79 -3.96 -15.34
CA VAL A 98 5.88 -2.82 -15.16
C VAL A 98 6.61 -1.55 -15.57
N PRO A 99 6.14 -0.84 -16.60
CA PRO A 99 6.79 0.37 -17.08
C PRO A 99 6.73 1.48 -16.03
N ILE A 100 7.81 2.23 -15.87
CA ILE A 100 7.95 3.34 -14.93
C ILE A 100 7.97 4.66 -15.68
N ARG A 101 7.01 5.53 -15.39
CA ARG A 101 6.93 6.87 -16.00
C ARG A 101 7.76 7.92 -15.25
N HIS A 102 7.98 7.72 -13.97
CA HIS A 102 8.66 8.68 -13.09
C HIS A 102 9.50 7.93 -12.04
N ALA A 103 10.77 8.27 -11.95
CA ALA A 103 11.74 7.64 -11.05
C ALA A 103 11.27 7.61 -9.57
N HIS A 104 10.60 8.66 -9.10
CA HIS A 104 10.08 8.71 -7.71
C HIS A 104 8.91 7.75 -7.44
N ALA A 105 8.28 7.20 -8.47
CA ALA A 105 7.19 6.22 -8.34
C ALA A 105 7.70 4.76 -8.31
N THR A 106 8.99 4.54 -8.51
CA THR A 106 9.58 3.21 -8.72
C THR A 106 9.32 2.28 -7.55
N LEU A 107 9.64 2.70 -6.31
CA LEU A 107 9.43 1.88 -5.12
C LEU A 107 7.94 1.53 -4.95
N ASN A 108 7.06 2.52 -5.07
CA ASN A 108 5.62 2.29 -4.94
C ASN A 108 5.10 1.32 -6.00
N SER A 109 5.53 1.49 -7.26
CA SER A 109 5.16 0.58 -8.35
C SER A 109 5.67 -0.84 -8.11
N GLN A 110 6.88 -0.99 -7.56
CA GLN A 110 7.44 -2.27 -7.19
C GLN A 110 6.61 -2.95 -6.10
N LEU A 111 6.35 -2.25 -4.98
CA LEU A 111 5.61 -2.81 -3.85
C LEU A 111 4.17 -3.16 -4.21
N GLN A 112 3.45 -2.24 -4.85
CA GLN A 112 2.07 -2.47 -5.29
C GLN A 112 1.97 -3.59 -6.34
N GLY A 113 2.93 -3.63 -7.26
CA GLY A 113 2.97 -4.68 -8.28
C GLY A 113 3.23 -6.06 -7.71
N MET A 114 4.15 -6.17 -6.75
CA MET A 114 4.45 -7.43 -6.05
C MET A 114 3.28 -7.88 -5.17
N GLY A 115 2.62 -6.96 -4.45
CA GLY A 115 1.42 -7.26 -3.68
C GLY A 115 0.28 -7.78 -4.56
N ALA A 116 0.03 -7.13 -5.67
CA ALA A 116 -0.99 -7.59 -6.63
C ALA A 116 -0.66 -8.96 -7.24
N GLU A 117 0.62 -9.29 -7.44
CA GLU A 117 1.05 -10.60 -7.93
C GLU A 117 0.85 -11.67 -6.86
N ALA A 118 1.24 -11.40 -5.61
CA ALA A 118 1.03 -12.30 -4.50
C ALA A 118 -0.48 -12.61 -4.30
N MET A 119 -1.34 -11.58 -4.37
CA MET A 119 -2.77 -11.75 -4.26
C MET A 119 -3.35 -12.61 -5.40
N LYS A 120 -2.88 -12.45 -6.63
CA LYS A 120 -3.33 -13.31 -7.75
C LYS A 120 -2.97 -14.77 -7.55
N HIS A 121 -1.76 -15.06 -7.06
CA HIS A 121 -1.37 -16.42 -6.71
C HIS A 121 -2.20 -16.95 -5.53
N TYR A 122 -2.49 -16.11 -4.55
CA TYR A 122 -3.37 -16.47 -3.44
C TYR A 122 -4.75 -16.91 -3.95
N LEU A 123 -5.37 -16.13 -4.84
CA LEU A 123 -6.67 -16.47 -5.43
C LEU A 123 -6.64 -17.83 -6.15
N VAL A 124 -5.62 -18.06 -6.97
CA VAL A 124 -5.48 -19.34 -7.70
C VAL A 124 -5.30 -20.50 -6.73
N PHE A 125 -4.39 -20.36 -5.76
CA PHE A 125 -4.01 -21.47 -4.88
C PHE A 125 -5.11 -21.87 -3.89
N TYR A 126 -5.89 -20.92 -3.35
CA TYR A 126 -6.99 -21.33 -2.50
C TYR A 126 -8.13 -22.00 -3.30
N HIS A 127 -8.39 -21.55 -4.53
CA HIS A 127 -9.35 -22.20 -5.40
C HIS A 127 -8.93 -23.62 -5.80
N GLU A 128 -7.66 -23.82 -6.15
CA GLU A 128 -7.11 -25.15 -6.45
C GLU A 128 -7.20 -26.09 -5.24
N GLU A 129 -6.85 -25.58 -4.07
CA GLU A 129 -6.90 -26.35 -2.84
C GLU A 129 -8.35 -26.71 -2.44
N ALA A 130 -9.27 -25.75 -2.55
CA ALA A 130 -10.68 -25.99 -2.33
C ALA A 130 -11.20 -27.09 -3.27
N LYS A 131 -10.86 -27.02 -4.56
CA LYS A 131 -11.22 -28.04 -5.55
C LYS A 131 -10.63 -29.41 -5.21
N ARG A 132 -9.36 -29.46 -4.78
CA ARG A 132 -8.68 -30.69 -4.36
C ARG A 132 -9.37 -31.36 -3.17
N GLN A 133 -9.94 -30.57 -2.26
CA GLN A 133 -10.73 -31.05 -1.11
C GLN A 133 -12.21 -31.31 -1.44
N GLY A 134 -12.61 -31.26 -2.69
CA GLY A 134 -13.99 -31.51 -3.12
C GLY A 134 -14.96 -30.35 -2.83
N LEU A 135 -14.44 -29.17 -2.50
CA LEU A 135 -15.26 -27.98 -2.27
C LEU A 135 -15.53 -27.29 -3.59
N VAL A 136 -16.81 -27.06 -3.89
CA VAL A 136 -17.28 -26.55 -5.18
C VAL A 136 -17.66 -25.07 -5.03
N HIS A 137 -17.00 -24.21 -5.82
CA HIS A 137 -17.37 -22.79 -5.93
C HIS A 137 -18.81 -22.65 -6.47
N GLY A 138 -19.57 -21.73 -5.92
CA GLY A 138 -20.98 -21.53 -6.23
C GLY A 138 -21.94 -22.46 -5.46
N HIS A 139 -21.43 -23.52 -4.82
CA HIS A 139 -22.23 -24.46 -4.00
C HIS A 139 -21.81 -24.45 -2.53
N HIS A 140 -20.53 -24.64 -2.23
CA HIS A 140 -20.01 -24.66 -0.86
C HIS A 140 -19.51 -23.29 -0.39
N PHE A 141 -18.97 -22.53 -1.32
CA PHE A 141 -18.53 -21.14 -1.11
C PHE A 141 -18.67 -20.36 -2.41
N LYS A 142 -18.71 -19.03 -2.29
CA LYS A 142 -18.74 -18.12 -3.44
C LYS A 142 -17.89 -16.89 -3.13
N GLN A 143 -16.91 -16.60 -3.99
CA GLN A 143 -16.18 -15.35 -3.92
C GLN A 143 -17.09 -14.21 -4.35
N GLN A 144 -17.25 -13.19 -3.50
CA GLN A 144 -18.06 -12.01 -3.74
C GLN A 144 -17.23 -10.87 -4.31
N ALA A 145 -16.08 -10.63 -3.70
CA ALA A 145 -15.20 -9.54 -4.09
C ALA A 145 -13.71 -9.92 -3.92
N CYS A 146 -12.87 -9.16 -4.58
CA CYS A 146 -11.45 -9.06 -4.32
C CYS A 146 -11.10 -7.58 -4.41
N ILE A 147 -10.82 -6.96 -3.28
CA ILE A 147 -10.60 -5.52 -3.15
C ILE A 147 -9.18 -5.32 -2.66
N TYR A 148 -8.26 -4.99 -3.57
CA TYR A 148 -6.82 -4.85 -3.30
C TYR A 148 -6.19 -6.10 -2.69
N ASP A 149 -6.05 -6.17 -1.36
CA ASP A 149 -5.45 -7.22 -0.55
C ASP A 149 -6.49 -8.01 0.27
N GLU A 150 -7.76 -7.75 0.04
CA GLU A 150 -8.89 -8.39 0.70
C GLU A 150 -9.68 -9.30 -0.27
N VAL A 151 -10.12 -10.44 0.25
CA VAL A 151 -10.99 -11.39 -0.49
C VAL A 151 -12.21 -11.71 0.36
N ASP A 152 -13.38 -11.36 -0.17
CA ASP A 152 -14.67 -11.63 0.47
C ASP A 152 -15.29 -12.91 -0.07
N LEU A 153 -15.67 -13.79 0.86
CA LEU A 153 -16.33 -15.04 0.55
C LEU A 153 -17.65 -15.17 1.31
N ILE A 154 -18.68 -15.64 0.62
CA ILE A 154 -19.84 -16.26 1.28
C ILE A 154 -19.56 -17.76 1.34
N VAL A 155 -19.69 -18.34 2.54
CA VAL A 155 -19.38 -19.73 2.80
C VAL A 155 -20.57 -20.36 3.52
N ARG A 156 -20.94 -21.59 3.16
CA ARG A 156 -21.92 -22.36 3.92
C ARG A 156 -21.40 -22.66 5.31
N ASP A 157 -22.28 -22.60 6.31
CA ASP A 157 -21.90 -22.77 7.73
C ASP A 157 -21.16 -24.09 7.99
N ASP A 158 -21.60 -25.19 7.37
CA ASP A 158 -20.98 -26.51 7.48
C ASP A 158 -19.60 -26.62 6.79
N LYS A 159 -19.19 -25.59 6.04
CA LYS A 159 -17.91 -25.51 5.31
C LYS A 159 -17.00 -24.36 5.78
N LEU A 160 -17.38 -23.63 6.83
CA LEU A 160 -16.59 -22.52 7.35
C LEU A 160 -15.18 -22.94 7.78
N SER A 161 -15.08 -24.00 8.63
CA SER A 161 -13.77 -24.44 9.10
C SER A 161 -12.85 -24.89 7.97
N PRO A 162 -13.22 -25.82 7.07
CA PRO A 162 -12.32 -26.24 6.00
C PRO A 162 -11.94 -25.09 5.07
N ILE A 163 -12.82 -24.15 4.77
CA ILE A 163 -12.47 -22.99 3.95
C ILE A 163 -11.50 -22.06 4.68
N ALA A 164 -11.72 -21.77 5.97
CA ALA A 164 -10.83 -20.96 6.78
C ALA A 164 -9.41 -21.56 6.86
N ASP A 165 -9.31 -22.88 7.01
CA ASP A 165 -8.02 -23.58 7.04
C ASP A 165 -7.29 -23.53 5.71
N ILE A 166 -8.02 -23.65 4.59
CA ILE A 166 -7.47 -23.48 3.24
C ILE A 166 -6.94 -22.06 3.06
N LEU A 167 -7.72 -21.04 3.42
CA LEU A 167 -7.30 -19.64 3.31
C LEU A 167 -6.03 -19.36 4.11
N LYS A 168 -5.96 -19.83 5.36
CA LYS A 168 -4.76 -19.68 6.20
C LYS A 168 -3.54 -20.40 5.63
N GLY A 169 -3.72 -21.63 5.16
CA GLY A 169 -2.63 -22.42 4.57
C GLY A 169 -2.11 -21.87 3.24
N THR A 170 -2.95 -21.11 2.54
CA THR A 170 -2.59 -20.54 1.23
C THR A 170 -1.48 -19.48 1.33
N TYR A 171 -1.36 -18.76 2.44
CA TYR A 171 -0.30 -17.77 2.60
C TYR A 171 1.10 -18.39 2.50
N ALA A 172 1.33 -19.51 3.19
CA ALA A 172 2.61 -20.23 3.12
C ALA A 172 2.90 -20.71 1.69
N LYS A 173 1.89 -21.27 1.01
CA LYS A 173 2.00 -21.74 -0.37
C LYS A 173 2.39 -20.61 -1.35
N VAL A 174 1.86 -19.41 -1.16
CA VAL A 174 2.24 -18.22 -1.96
C VAL A 174 3.69 -17.82 -1.67
N SER A 175 4.09 -17.76 -0.40
CA SER A 175 5.46 -17.44 0.01
C SER A 175 6.47 -18.39 -0.63
N ASP A 176 6.21 -19.68 -0.58
CA ASP A 176 7.09 -20.72 -1.13
C ASP A 176 7.18 -20.61 -2.65
N HIS A 177 6.04 -20.44 -3.32
CA HIS A 177 5.96 -20.31 -4.78
C HIS A 177 6.73 -19.09 -5.29
N LEU A 178 6.55 -17.93 -4.66
CA LEU A 178 7.21 -16.69 -5.02
C LEU A 178 8.62 -16.57 -4.42
N LYS A 179 9.08 -17.57 -3.66
CA LYS A 179 10.39 -17.59 -2.98
C LYS A 179 10.61 -16.33 -2.12
N MET A 180 9.57 -15.92 -1.41
CA MET A 180 9.63 -14.75 -0.56
C MET A 180 10.54 -15.01 0.65
N LYS A 181 11.42 -14.06 0.96
CA LYS A 181 12.28 -14.13 2.15
C LYS A 181 11.60 -13.64 3.43
N CYS A 182 10.44 -13.00 3.30
CA CYS A 182 9.60 -12.54 4.41
C CYS A 182 8.35 -13.42 4.54
N THR A 183 7.77 -13.43 5.72
CA THR A 183 6.50 -14.11 5.96
C THR A 183 5.36 -13.36 5.26
N TYR A 184 4.64 -14.05 4.40
CA TYR A 184 3.38 -13.55 3.83
C TYR A 184 2.24 -14.08 4.68
N THR A 185 1.52 -13.18 5.35
CA THR A 185 0.43 -13.53 6.27
C THR A 185 -0.77 -12.62 6.05
N GLY A 186 -1.90 -13.05 6.56
CA GLY A 186 -3.13 -12.28 6.61
C GLY A 186 -4.03 -12.82 7.71
N GLU A 187 -5.13 -12.13 7.95
CA GLU A 187 -6.16 -12.52 8.90
C GLU A 187 -7.37 -13.10 8.15
N VAL A 188 -7.99 -14.13 8.73
CA VAL A 188 -9.25 -14.68 8.24
C VAL A 188 -10.32 -14.32 9.26
N LEU A 189 -11.16 -13.35 8.92
CA LEU A 189 -12.27 -12.88 9.71
C LEU A 189 -13.53 -13.65 9.30
N ILE A 190 -14.32 -14.08 10.30
CA ILE A 190 -15.57 -14.81 10.08
C ILE A 190 -16.70 -13.98 10.67
N GLY A 191 -17.61 -13.51 9.81
CA GLY A 191 -18.80 -12.79 10.23
C GLY A 191 -19.66 -13.58 11.21
N GLY A 192 -20.35 -12.90 12.10
CA GLY A 192 -21.17 -13.50 13.15
C GLY A 192 -20.41 -14.03 14.38
N GLN A 193 -19.08 -13.93 14.42
CA GLN A 193 -18.27 -14.31 15.58
C GLN A 193 -17.84 -13.08 16.39
N LYS A 194 -17.79 -13.22 17.73
CA LYS A 194 -17.25 -12.20 18.66
C LYS A 194 -17.84 -10.79 18.51
N GLY A 195 -19.15 -10.69 18.21
CA GLY A 195 -19.83 -9.40 18.07
C GLY A 195 -19.84 -8.85 16.63
N HIS A 196 -19.24 -9.53 15.68
CA HIS A 196 -19.41 -9.24 14.27
C HIS A 196 -20.76 -9.77 13.77
N ASP A 197 -21.47 -8.99 12.98
CA ASP A 197 -22.65 -9.49 12.27
C ASP A 197 -22.23 -10.33 11.04
N ASN A 198 -23.21 -10.92 10.34
CA ASN A 198 -22.95 -11.75 9.15
C ASN A 198 -22.75 -10.91 7.87
N SER A 199 -22.47 -9.63 8.00
CA SER A 199 -22.22 -8.72 6.88
C SER A 199 -20.74 -8.38 6.76
N TRP A 200 -20.36 -7.90 5.58
CA TRP A 200 -19.03 -7.35 5.35
C TRP A 200 -18.71 -6.19 6.32
N GLY A 201 -19.69 -5.30 6.57
CA GLY A 201 -19.52 -4.20 7.53
C GLY A 201 -19.34 -4.67 8.98
N GLY A 202 -19.82 -5.87 9.34
CA GLY A 202 -19.60 -6.45 10.65
C GLY A 202 -18.24 -7.11 10.85
N CYS A 203 -17.47 -7.28 9.76
CA CYS A 203 -16.09 -7.78 9.80
C CYS A 203 -15.06 -6.64 9.87
N HIS A 204 -15.47 -5.42 9.62
CA HIS A 204 -14.67 -4.19 9.64
C HIS A 204 -15.19 -3.21 10.70
#